data_d7d15b6f1aafa431da10cea6ba76ff1e
#
_entry.id   d7d15b6f1aafa431da10cea6ba76ff1e
#
_cell.length_a   1.000
_cell.length_b   1.000
_cell.length_c   1.000
_cell.angle_alpha   90.00
_cell.angle_beta   90.00
_cell.angle_gamma   90.00
#
_symmetry.space_group_name_H-M   'P 1'
#
loop_
_entity.id
_entity.type
_entity.pdbx_description
1 polymer ?
#
loop_
_entity_poly.entity_id
_entity_poly.type
_entity_poly.pdbx_seq_one_letter_code
_entity_poly.pdbx_strand_id
1 'polypeptide(L)'
;TYAALAHPSTIAHLKKIGVTSVELLPIHQLISEPHLIKMGLYNYWGYNTINYFAPHHRYASLQAQSDGPQAIMDELKTAIRELHRAGIEVILDVVYNHTAEGGARGLTYSYRGLDSSNYYRQDDAGNYHDTTGCGNSLNFGNSHVVDLVIDSLRYWTNEMQIDGYRFDLATTLARDESNTFDPGHPLLRRIVEDESLSSAKMIAEPWDVGLGGWQ
;
A
#
# COMPACT_ATOMS: atom_id res chain seq x y z
N THR A 1 17.28 -3.00 -4.86
CA THR A 1 16.43 -3.02 -6.08
C THR A 1 15.60 -4.28 -6.13
N TYR A 2 14.57 -4.30 -6.97
CA TYR A 2 13.78 -5.52 -7.21
C TYR A 2 14.67 -6.65 -7.70
N ALA A 3 15.62 -6.38 -8.60
CA ALA A 3 16.61 -7.37 -9.05
C ALA A 3 17.45 -7.94 -7.89
N ALA A 4 17.74 -7.16 -6.86
CA ALA A 4 18.51 -7.64 -5.71
C ALA A 4 17.74 -8.66 -4.86
N LEU A 5 16.41 -8.60 -4.83
CA LEU A 5 15.59 -9.61 -4.14
C LEU A 5 15.77 -11.00 -4.76
N ALA A 6 15.86 -11.05 -6.09
CA ALA A 6 16.05 -12.29 -6.85
C ALA A 6 17.51 -12.76 -6.93
N HIS A 7 18.46 -12.00 -6.37
CA HIS A 7 19.86 -12.37 -6.47
C HIS A 7 20.13 -13.70 -5.74
N PRO A 8 20.89 -14.64 -6.32
CA PRO A 8 21.13 -15.96 -5.72
C PRO A 8 21.65 -15.90 -4.28
N SER A 9 22.52 -14.92 -3.95
CA SER A 9 23.02 -14.76 -2.59
C SER A 9 21.95 -14.30 -1.59
N THR A 10 20.99 -13.47 -2.02
CA THR A 10 19.85 -13.07 -1.19
C THR A 10 18.96 -14.27 -0.89
N ILE A 11 18.58 -15.02 -1.92
CA ILE A 11 17.76 -16.22 -1.79
C ILE A 11 18.47 -17.27 -0.92
N ALA A 12 19.77 -17.51 -1.15
CA ALA A 12 20.55 -18.45 -0.35
C ALA A 12 20.60 -18.05 1.13
N HIS A 13 20.72 -16.75 1.41
CA HIS A 13 20.69 -16.23 2.79
C HIS A 13 19.31 -16.44 3.44
N LEU A 14 18.22 -16.08 2.76
CA LEU A 14 16.85 -16.27 3.26
C LEU A 14 16.57 -17.75 3.57
N LYS A 15 16.97 -18.66 2.65
CA LYS A 15 16.84 -20.11 2.89
C LYS A 15 17.69 -20.58 4.07
N LYS A 16 18.90 -20.06 4.22
CA LYS A 16 19.79 -20.43 5.33
C LYS A 16 19.21 -20.07 6.70
N ILE A 17 18.52 -18.93 6.81
CA ILE A 17 17.87 -18.52 8.07
C ILE A 17 16.48 -19.14 8.24
N GLY A 18 15.97 -19.88 7.25
CA GLY A 18 14.76 -20.69 7.35
C GLY A 18 13.46 -19.92 7.20
N VAL A 19 13.48 -18.73 6.58
CA VAL A 19 12.23 -17.97 6.32
C VAL A 19 11.44 -18.62 5.18
N THR A 20 10.12 -18.56 5.30
CA THR A 20 9.15 -19.07 4.31
C THR A 20 8.39 -17.95 3.62
N SER A 21 8.41 -16.74 4.17
CA SER A 21 7.77 -15.57 3.60
C SER A 21 8.66 -14.35 3.83
N VAL A 22 8.66 -13.40 2.90
CA VAL A 22 9.27 -12.08 3.06
C VAL A 22 8.17 -11.03 3.00
N GLU A 23 8.15 -10.14 3.99
CA GLU A 23 7.31 -8.96 3.97
C GLU A 23 8.16 -7.78 3.48
N LEU A 24 7.71 -7.16 2.40
CA LEU A 24 8.36 -5.98 1.84
C LEU A 24 7.73 -4.73 2.43
N LEU A 25 8.56 -3.78 2.89
CA LEU A 25 8.11 -2.41 3.12
C LEU A 25 7.36 -1.88 1.89
N PRO A 26 6.51 -0.83 2.02
CA PRO A 26 5.66 -0.41 0.92
C PRO A 26 6.42 -0.20 -0.38
N ILE A 27 5.96 -0.88 -1.43
CA ILE A 27 6.54 -0.79 -2.78
C ILE A 27 5.60 -0.10 -3.79
N HIS A 28 4.40 0.27 -3.38
CA HIS A 28 3.53 1.08 -4.21
C HIS A 28 4.22 2.40 -4.61
N GLN A 29 3.84 2.96 -5.77
CA GLN A 29 4.41 4.24 -6.21
C GLN A 29 4.19 5.31 -5.14
N LEU A 30 5.29 5.92 -4.70
CA LEU A 30 5.31 6.91 -3.62
C LEU A 30 6.02 8.18 -4.07
N ILE A 31 5.86 9.24 -3.29
CA ILE A 31 6.63 10.48 -3.39
C ILE A 31 7.25 10.81 -2.03
N SER A 32 8.39 11.47 -2.07
CA SER A 32 9.02 11.94 -0.83
C SER A 32 8.35 13.21 -0.32
N GLU A 33 8.26 13.34 0.98
CA GLU A 33 7.69 14.51 1.64
C GLU A 33 8.52 15.76 1.33
N PRO A 34 7.87 16.93 1.19
CA PRO A 34 8.57 18.19 0.83
C PRO A 34 9.70 18.56 1.80
N HIS A 35 9.57 18.22 3.09
CA HIS A 35 10.62 18.52 4.07
C HIS A 35 11.87 17.64 3.88
N LEU A 36 11.70 16.36 3.50
CA LEU A 36 12.80 15.47 3.16
C LEU A 36 13.55 15.98 1.92
N ILE A 37 12.80 16.35 0.88
CA ILE A 37 13.37 16.87 -0.37
C ILE A 37 14.22 18.13 -0.10
N LYS A 38 13.72 19.05 0.75
CA LYS A 38 14.47 20.25 1.16
C LYS A 38 15.78 19.93 1.88
N MET A 39 15.85 18.80 2.56
CA MET A 39 17.07 18.31 3.23
C MET A 39 17.97 17.45 2.32
N GLY A 40 17.62 17.28 1.03
CA GLY A 40 18.32 16.38 0.12
C GLY A 40 18.12 14.90 0.43
N LEU A 41 17.07 14.55 1.18
CA LEU A 41 16.71 13.20 1.57
C LEU A 41 15.51 12.69 0.77
N TYR A 42 15.35 11.37 0.78
CA TYR A 42 14.20 10.71 0.17
C TYR A 42 13.46 9.88 1.22
N ASN A 43 12.15 9.67 1.00
CA ASN A 43 11.40 8.74 1.81
C ASN A 43 12.03 7.33 1.68
N TYR A 44 12.40 6.75 2.82
CA TYR A 44 13.10 5.46 2.87
C TYR A 44 12.15 4.29 3.13
N TRP A 45 11.11 4.50 3.93
CA TRP A 45 10.22 3.44 4.38
C TRP A 45 9.08 3.13 3.41
N GLY A 46 8.68 4.10 2.59
CA GLY A 46 7.64 3.91 1.60
C GLY A 46 6.22 4.31 2.02
N TYR A 47 5.99 4.72 3.27
CA TYR A 47 4.66 5.05 3.79
C TYR A 47 4.15 6.42 3.33
N ASN A 48 4.25 6.71 2.03
CA ASN A 48 3.76 7.94 1.42
C ASN A 48 3.28 7.69 -0.01
N THR A 49 2.30 6.80 -0.14
CA THR A 49 1.79 6.27 -1.39
C THR A 49 1.00 7.30 -2.18
N ILE A 50 1.17 7.30 -3.52
CA ILE A 50 0.42 8.16 -4.45
C ILE A 50 -0.36 7.37 -5.50
N ASN A 51 -0.04 6.11 -5.72
CA ASN A 51 -0.71 5.23 -6.67
C ASN A 51 -0.67 3.78 -6.18
N TYR A 52 -1.82 3.13 -6.15
CA TYR A 52 -2.00 1.77 -5.62
C TYR A 52 -1.83 0.65 -6.65
N PHE A 53 -1.60 0.98 -7.94
CA PHE A 53 -1.53 0.01 -9.05
C PHE A 53 -0.16 -0.06 -9.73
N ALA A 54 0.83 0.66 -9.22
CA ALA A 54 2.17 0.69 -9.82
C ALA A 54 3.25 0.52 -8.75
N PRO A 55 4.32 -0.23 -9.04
CA PRO A 55 5.48 -0.31 -8.16
C PRO A 55 6.30 0.98 -8.19
N HIS A 56 6.99 1.29 -7.10
CA HIS A 56 7.85 2.46 -7.02
C HIS A 56 9.05 2.32 -7.97
N HIS A 57 9.11 3.18 -8.97
CA HIS A 57 10.10 3.11 -10.06
C HIS A 57 11.56 3.14 -9.56
N ARG A 58 11.86 3.87 -8.48
CA ARG A 58 13.23 4.00 -7.95
C ARG A 58 13.76 2.75 -7.26
N TYR A 59 12.90 1.77 -6.98
CA TYR A 59 13.33 0.47 -6.43
C TYR A 59 13.77 -0.50 -7.52
N ALA A 60 13.55 -0.19 -8.80
CA ALA A 60 14.09 -0.95 -9.90
C ALA A 60 15.59 -0.65 -10.14
N SER A 61 16.25 -1.50 -10.90
CA SER A 61 17.62 -1.25 -11.38
C SER A 61 17.67 -0.01 -12.29
N LEU A 62 18.83 0.64 -12.37
CA LEU A 62 19.00 1.79 -13.27
C LEU A 62 18.70 1.43 -14.74
N GLN A 63 19.00 0.20 -15.13
CA GLN A 63 18.69 -0.29 -16.47
C GLN A 63 17.18 -0.34 -16.69
N ALA A 64 16.41 -0.98 -15.78
CA ALA A 64 14.96 -1.05 -15.89
C ALA A 64 14.29 0.33 -15.85
N GLN A 65 14.83 1.26 -15.04
CA GLN A 65 14.35 2.64 -15.03
C GLN A 65 14.57 3.33 -16.37
N SER A 66 15.70 3.10 -17.04
CA SER A 66 16.02 3.64 -18.36
C SER A 66 15.15 3.03 -19.46
N ASP A 67 14.85 1.74 -19.38
CA ASP A 67 14.08 0.99 -20.37
C ASP A 67 12.55 1.25 -20.26
N GLY A 68 12.12 1.86 -19.16
CA GLY A 68 10.76 2.35 -18.99
C GLY A 68 9.85 1.49 -18.10
N PRO A 69 8.57 1.88 -17.98
CA PRO A 69 7.66 1.30 -16.99
C PRO A 69 7.47 -0.21 -17.11
N GLN A 70 7.42 -0.75 -18.33
CA GLN A 70 7.26 -2.19 -18.54
C GLN A 70 8.46 -2.97 -18.00
N ALA A 71 9.69 -2.48 -18.19
CA ALA A 71 10.89 -3.12 -17.68
C ALA A 71 10.93 -3.13 -16.14
N ILE A 72 10.43 -2.08 -15.49
CA ILE A 72 10.27 -2.03 -14.03
C ILE A 72 9.30 -3.12 -13.54
N MET A 73 8.15 -3.24 -14.22
CA MET A 73 7.17 -4.28 -13.90
C MET A 73 7.74 -5.68 -14.09
N ASP A 74 8.46 -5.91 -15.18
CA ASP A 74 9.07 -7.21 -15.51
C ASP A 74 10.17 -7.58 -14.53
N GLU A 75 10.95 -6.59 -14.04
CA GLU A 75 11.97 -6.80 -13.01
C GLU A 75 11.32 -7.25 -11.69
N LEU A 76 10.25 -6.58 -11.26
CA LEU A 76 9.52 -6.97 -10.05
C LEU A 76 8.85 -8.34 -10.19
N LYS A 77 8.13 -8.60 -11.29
CA LYS A 77 7.54 -9.92 -11.57
C LYS A 77 8.59 -11.03 -11.59
N THR A 78 9.78 -10.73 -12.11
CA THR A 78 10.89 -11.68 -12.09
C THR A 78 11.38 -11.94 -10.68
N ALA A 79 11.50 -10.90 -9.84
CA ALA A 79 11.93 -11.06 -8.45
C ALA A 79 10.95 -11.93 -7.66
N ILE A 80 9.65 -11.68 -7.78
CA ILE A 80 8.60 -12.47 -7.13
C ILE A 80 8.68 -13.94 -7.58
N ARG A 81 8.75 -14.17 -8.88
CA ARG A 81 8.86 -15.53 -9.44
C ARG A 81 10.08 -16.30 -8.93
N GLU A 82 11.24 -15.66 -8.80
CA GLU A 82 12.45 -16.32 -8.29
C GLU A 82 12.35 -16.63 -6.78
N LEU A 83 11.68 -15.77 -6.01
CA LEU A 83 11.36 -16.06 -4.61
C LEU A 83 10.41 -17.26 -4.51
N HIS A 84 9.34 -17.30 -5.32
CA HIS A 84 8.42 -18.44 -5.38
C HIS A 84 9.12 -19.75 -5.78
N ARG A 85 10.01 -19.71 -6.75
CA ARG A 85 10.84 -20.89 -7.12
C ARG A 85 11.69 -21.40 -5.95
N ALA A 86 12.07 -20.52 -5.06
CA ALA A 86 12.81 -20.86 -3.85
C ALA A 86 11.91 -21.36 -2.70
N GLY A 87 10.58 -21.34 -2.86
CA GLY A 87 9.61 -21.66 -1.84
C GLY A 87 9.40 -20.54 -0.82
N ILE A 88 9.61 -19.28 -1.22
CA ILE A 88 9.47 -18.08 -0.37
C ILE A 88 8.29 -17.26 -0.90
N GLU A 89 7.30 -17.05 -0.06
CA GLU A 89 6.15 -16.18 -0.33
C GLU A 89 6.52 -14.69 -0.22
N VAL A 90 5.76 -13.85 -0.91
CA VAL A 90 5.94 -12.40 -0.89
C VAL A 90 4.68 -11.73 -0.32
N ILE A 91 4.86 -11.00 0.78
CA ILE A 91 3.82 -10.21 1.43
C ILE A 91 4.13 -8.74 1.19
N LEU A 92 3.12 -7.95 0.84
CA LEU A 92 3.26 -6.50 0.70
C LEU A 92 2.71 -5.78 1.92
N ASP A 93 3.50 -4.84 2.46
CA ASP A 93 2.99 -3.81 3.34
C ASP A 93 2.27 -2.75 2.50
N VAL A 94 0.97 -2.54 2.75
CA VAL A 94 0.11 -1.70 1.93
C VAL A 94 -0.49 -0.55 2.73
N VAL A 95 -0.33 0.65 2.20
CA VAL A 95 -0.74 1.91 2.84
C VAL A 95 -1.99 2.43 2.13
N TYR A 96 -3.16 1.87 2.46
CA TYR A 96 -4.44 2.32 1.90
C TYR A 96 -5.15 3.34 2.80
N ASN A 97 -4.63 3.59 3.99
CA ASN A 97 -5.28 4.47 4.96
C ASN A 97 -5.17 5.96 4.61
N HIS A 98 -4.10 6.38 3.92
CA HIS A 98 -3.86 7.76 3.48
C HIS A 98 -3.11 7.82 2.15
N THR A 99 -2.97 9.03 1.62
CA THR A 99 -2.11 9.29 0.45
C THR A 99 -1.08 10.36 0.73
N ALA A 100 -0.06 10.41 -0.13
CA ALA A 100 0.99 11.43 -0.10
C ALA A 100 0.50 12.87 -0.38
N GLU A 101 -0.81 13.07 -0.62
CA GLU A 101 -1.36 14.41 -0.85
C GLU A 101 -1.44 15.27 0.42
N GLY A 102 -1.24 14.65 1.61
CA GLY A 102 -1.20 15.35 2.90
C GLY A 102 -2.51 16.06 3.26
N GLY A 103 -2.45 17.02 4.19
CA GLY A 103 -3.61 17.78 4.66
C GLY A 103 -4.05 18.91 3.71
N ALA A 104 -4.84 19.86 4.21
CA ALA A 104 -5.45 20.95 3.43
C ALA A 104 -4.45 21.79 2.60
N ARG A 105 -3.19 21.87 3.03
CA ARG A 105 -2.10 22.56 2.31
C ARG A 105 -1.23 21.65 1.48
N GLY A 106 -1.63 20.39 1.34
CA GLY A 106 -0.92 19.42 0.53
C GLY A 106 -1.15 19.62 -0.97
N LEU A 107 -0.38 18.90 -1.75
CA LEU A 107 -0.40 19.00 -3.21
C LEU A 107 -1.56 18.19 -3.80
N THR A 108 -1.98 18.53 -5.01
CA THR A 108 -3.01 17.81 -5.76
C THR A 108 -2.33 17.01 -6.84
N TYR A 109 -2.15 15.71 -6.60
CA TYR A 109 -1.45 14.79 -7.50
C TYR A 109 -2.30 13.61 -7.97
N SER A 110 -3.31 13.24 -7.19
CA SER A 110 -4.06 12.02 -7.40
C SER A 110 -5.56 12.25 -7.11
N TYR A 111 -6.14 11.55 -6.16
CA TYR A 111 -7.57 11.49 -5.88
C TYR A 111 -8.18 12.84 -5.49
N ARG A 112 -7.39 13.74 -4.88
CA ARG A 112 -7.84 15.10 -4.56
C ARG A 112 -8.26 15.87 -5.81
N GLY A 113 -7.54 15.70 -6.92
CA GLY A 113 -7.85 16.34 -8.19
C GLY A 113 -9.02 15.72 -8.94
N LEU A 114 -9.37 14.48 -8.61
CA LEU A 114 -10.50 13.77 -9.20
C LEU A 114 -11.80 14.11 -8.49
N ASP A 115 -11.87 13.80 -7.19
CA ASP A 115 -13.04 14.07 -6.34
C ASP A 115 -12.65 14.01 -4.87
N SER A 116 -12.18 15.15 -4.33
CA SER A 116 -11.66 15.20 -2.97
C SER A 116 -12.67 14.75 -1.91
N SER A 117 -13.94 15.13 -2.06
CA SER A 117 -14.98 14.87 -1.07
C SER A 117 -15.38 13.39 -0.99
N ASN A 118 -15.27 12.67 -2.10
CA ASN A 118 -15.58 11.24 -2.14
C ASN A 118 -14.39 10.38 -1.72
N TYR A 119 -13.18 10.75 -2.12
CA TYR A 119 -11.98 9.95 -1.79
C TYR A 119 -11.42 10.20 -0.40
N TYR A 120 -11.55 11.42 0.13
CA TYR A 120 -11.01 11.76 1.44
C TYR A 120 -12.11 12.04 2.45
N ARG A 121 -11.86 11.63 3.67
CA ARG A 121 -12.75 11.91 4.79
C ARG A 121 -12.67 13.38 5.15
N GLN A 122 -13.79 14.09 5.05
CA GLN A 122 -13.91 15.53 5.29
C GLN A 122 -15.17 15.84 6.11
N ASP A 123 -15.15 16.96 6.82
CA ASP A 123 -16.35 17.55 7.40
C ASP A 123 -17.12 18.40 6.36
N ASP A 124 -18.29 18.93 6.75
CA ASP A 124 -19.13 19.76 5.89
C ASP A 124 -18.45 21.07 5.43
N ALA A 125 -17.40 21.51 6.13
CA ALA A 125 -16.61 22.68 5.78
C ALA A 125 -15.42 22.33 4.85
N GLY A 126 -15.22 21.04 4.51
CA GLY A 126 -14.14 20.54 3.68
C GLY A 126 -12.80 20.35 4.41
N ASN A 127 -12.81 20.36 5.74
CA ASN A 127 -11.61 20.06 6.50
C ASN A 127 -11.37 18.54 6.55
N TYR A 128 -10.13 18.12 6.38
CA TYR A 128 -9.77 16.71 6.43
C TYR A 128 -9.89 16.14 7.85
N HIS A 129 -10.58 15.02 7.98
CA HIS A 129 -10.43 14.15 9.14
C HIS A 129 -9.20 13.27 8.97
N ASP A 130 -8.32 13.32 9.95
CA ASP A 130 -7.05 12.58 9.92
C ASP A 130 -6.99 11.61 11.09
N THR A 131 -7.14 10.32 10.80
CA THR A 131 -6.96 9.21 11.73
C THR A 131 -5.61 8.51 11.54
N THR A 132 -4.74 9.07 10.71
CA THR A 132 -3.47 8.46 10.32
C THR A 132 -2.25 9.20 10.85
N GLY A 133 -2.40 10.49 11.17
CA GLY A 133 -1.28 11.39 11.50
C GLY A 133 -0.53 11.93 10.28
N CYS A 134 -1.02 11.60 9.05
CA CYS A 134 -0.37 11.99 7.79
C CYS A 134 -1.06 13.15 7.07
N GLY A 135 -2.10 13.71 7.67
CA GLY A 135 -2.84 14.88 7.17
C GLY A 135 -4.10 14.56 6.39
N ASN A 136 -4.34 13.32 6.03
CA ASN A 136 -5.59 12.86 5.42
C ASN A 136 -5.89 11.40 5.78
N SER A 137 -7.15 11.01 5.68
CA SER A 137 -7.58 9.62 5.67
C SER A 137 -8.45 9.38 4.46
N LEU A 138 -8.30 8.24 3.79
CA LEU A 138 -9.25 7.84 2.76
C LEU A 138 -10.63 7.55 3.36
N ASN A 139 -11.68 7.84 2.60
CA ASN A 139 -13.06 7.75 3.05
C ASN A 139 -13.65 6.36 2.78
N PHE A 140 -13.40 5.40 3.66
CA PHE A 140 -13.93 4.05 3.56
C PHE A 140 -15.46 3.95 3.81
N GLY A 141 -16.12 5.01 4.26
CA GLY A 141 -17.58 5.12 4.19
C GLY A 141 -18.12 5.21 2.76
N ASN A 142 -17.24 5.51 1.78
CA ASN A 142 -17.62 5.58 0.36
C ASN A 142 -17.27 4.26 -0.35
N SER A 143 -18.26 3.67 -1.04
CA SER A 143 -18.09 2.41 -1.75
C SER A 143 -17.03 2.46 -2.86
N HIS A 144 -16.83 3.60 -3.53
CA HIS A 144 -15.79 3.75 -4.57
C HIS A 144 -14.38 3.62 -3.99
N VAL A 145 -14.15 4.05 -2.74
CA VAL A 145 -12.85 3.86 -2.07
C VAL A 145 -12.66 2.39 -1.71
N VAL A 146 -13.72 1.72 -1.27
CA VAL A 146 -13.71 0.27 -1.04
C VAL A 146 -13.42 -0.48 -2.35
N ASP A 147 -14.09 -0.13 -3.45
CA ASP A 147 -13.85 -0.71 -4.78
C ASP A 147 -12.40 -0.54 -5.22
N LEU A 148 -11.86 0.68 -5.09
CA LEU A 148 -10.47 0.99 -5.42
C LEU A 148 -9.48 0.07 -4.71
N VAL A 149 -9.68 -0.16 -3.41
CA VAL A 149 -8.77 -1.02 -2.62
C VAL A 149 -8.92 -2.49 -3.01
N ILE A 150 -10.14 -2.98 -3.19
CA ILE A 150 -10.38 -4.37 -3.64
C ILE A 150 -9.76 -4.60 -5.02
N ASP A 151 -9.92 -3.67 -5.95
CA ASP A 151 -9.34 -3.80 -7.29
C ASP A 151 -7.81 -3.75 -7.26
N SER A 152 -7.22 -2.94 -6.36
CA SER A 152 -5.78 -2.93 -6.15
C SER A 152 -5.29 -4.27 -5.59
N LEU A 153 -5.94 -4.83 -4.57
CA LEU A 153 -5.60 -6.13 -4.01
C LEU A 153 -5.70 -7.25 -5.07
N ARG A 154 -6.79 -7.27 -5.86
CA ARG A 154 -6.97 -8.22 -6.97
C ARG A 154 -5.84 -8.08 -8.00
N TYR A 155 -5.48 -6.85 -8.39
CA TYR A 155 -4.39 -6.60 -9.33
C TYR A 155 -3.07 -7.18 -8.81
N TRP A 156 -2.69 -6.87 -7.58
CA TRP A 156 -1.44 -7.36 -7.01
C TRP A 156 -1.44 -8.87 -6.80
N THR A 157 -2.58 -9.47 -6.44
CA THR A 157 -2.71 -10.94 -6.32
C THR A 157 -2.64 -11.62 -7.69
N ASN A 158 -3.47 -11.20 -8.64
CA ASN A 158 -3.62 -11.92 -9.90
C ASN A 158 -2.50 -11.61 -10.90
N GLU A 159 -2.11 -10.34 -11.04
CA GLU A 159 -1.11 -9.92 -12.02
C GLU A 159 0.32 -9.99 -11.50
N MET A 160 0.52 -9.70 -10.23
CA MET A 160 1.84 -9.66 -9.61
C MET A 160 2.14 -10.91 -8.78
N GLN A 161 1.13 -11.76 -8.54
CA GLN A 161 1.23 -13.01 -7.78
C GLN A 161 1.72 -12.81 -6.34
N ILE A 162 1.19 -11.78 -5.68
CA ILE A 162 1.47 -11.52 -4.26
C ILE A 162 0.69 -12.50 -3.39
N ASP A 163 1.34 -13.04 -2.35
CA ASP A 163 0.82 -14.09 -1.47
C ASP A 163 0.13 -13.54 -0.22
N GLY A 164 0.24 -12.25 0.05
CA GLY A 164 -0.40 -11.64 1.22
C GLY A 164 -0.15 -10.17 1.37
N TYR A 165 -0.85 -9.58 2.32
CA TYR A 165 -0.84 -8.15 2.60
C TYR A 165 -0.76 -7.88 4.09
N ARG A 166 0.08 -6.94 4.50
CA ARG A 166 0.05 -6.31 5.81
C ARG A 166 -0.54 -4.92 5.64
N PHE A 167 -1.67 -4.66 6.29
CA PHE A 167 -2.40 -3.40 6.19
C PHE A 167 -1.92 -2.43 7.26
N ASP A 168 -1.24 -1.38 6.82
CA ASP A 168 -0.84 -0.26 7.66
C ASP A 168 -2.07 0.45 8.23
N LEU A 169 -2.07 0.76 9.54
CA LEU A 169 -3.16 1.42 10.26
C LEU A 169 -4.54 0.84 9.90
N ALA A 170 -4.70 -0.48 10.02
CA ALA A 170 -5.86 -1.21 9.51
C ALA A 170 -7.20 -0.74 10.12
N THR A 171 -7.20 -0.16 11.31
CA THR A 171 -8.41 0.40 11.94
C THR A 171 -9.03 1.52 11.08
N THR A 172 -8.22 2.39 10.45
CA THR A 172 -8.70 3.45 9.56
C THR A 172 -9.51 2.88 8.38
N LEU A 173 -9.15 1.71 7.87
CA LEU A 173 -9.79 1.09 6.70
C LEU A 173 -11.19 0.55 7.00
N ALA A 174 -11.50 0.34 8.27
CA ALA A 174 -12.79 -0.19 8.72
C ALA A 174 -13.60 0.83 9.54
N ARG A 175 -13.41 2.12 9.29
CA ARG A 175 -14.24 3.18 9.86
C ARG A 175 -15.41 3.50 8.93
N ASP A 176 -16.61 3.48 9.49
CA ASP A 176 -17.87 3.79 8.81
C ASP A 176 -18.00 5.28 8.43
N GLU A 177 -19.16 5.68 7.91
CA GLU A 177 -19.47 7.07 7.56
C GLU A 177 -19.35 8.03 8.76
N SER A 178 -19.63 7.56 9.98
CA SER A 178 -19.51 8.32 11.23
C SER A 178 -18.09 8.39 11.78
N ASN A 179 -17.11 7.83 11.06
CA ASN A 179 -15.73 7.68 11.49
C ASN A 179 -15.54 6.75 12.72
N THR A 180 -16.50 5.84 12.94
CA THR A 180 -16.47 4.83 13.99
C THR A 180 -15.98 3.50 13.42
N PHE A 181 -15.12 2.77 14.15
CA PHE A 181 -14.70 1.45 13.74
C PHE A 181 -15.87 0.47 13.72
N ASP A 182 -16.05 -0.21 12.59
CA ASP A 182 -17.06 -1.26 12.39
C ASP A 182 -16.39 -2.60 12.04
N PRO A 183 -16.42 -3.61 12.92
CA PRO A 183 -15.87 -4.93 12.60
C PRO A 183 -16.61 -5.65 11.46
N GLY A 184 -17.83 -5.20 11.13
CA GLY A 184 -18.61 -5.68 9.99
C GLY A 184 -18.47 -4.81 8.73
N HIS A 185 -17.46 -3.95 8.66
CA HIS A 185 -17.27 -3.01 7.56
C HIS A 185 -17.28 -3.70 6.18
N PRO A 186 -17.89 -3.08 5.15
CA PRO A 186 -17.96 -3.66 3.80
C PRO A 186 -16.60 -4.08 3.21
N LEU A 187 -15.53 -3.31 3.44
CA LEU A 187 -14.19 -3.69 2.98
C LEU A 187 -13.74 -5.02 3.58
N LEU A 188 -13.89 -5.21 4.89
CA LEU A 188 -13.45 -6.43 5.57
C LEU A 188 -14.22 -7.65 5.04
N ARG A 189 -15.54 -7.51 4.87
CA ARG A 189 -16.37 -8.57 4.28
C ARG A 189 -15.94 -8.89 2.86
N ARG A 190 -15.76 -7.89 2.01
CA ARG A 190 -15.36 -8.10 0.61
C ARG A 190 -13.99 -8.75 0.49
N ILE A 191 -13.01 -8.41 1.34
CA ILE A 191 -11.72 -9.10 1.37
C ILE A 191 -11.90 -10.60 1.66
N VAL A 192 -12.76 -10.95 2.62
CA VAL A 192 -13.00 -12.35 3.01
C VAL A 192 -13.79 -13.14 1.96
N GLU A 193 -14.75 -12.47 1.30
CA GLU A 193 -15.66 -13.10 0.32
C GLU A 193 -15.06 -13.14 -1.10
N ASP A 194 -13.97 -12.46 -1.36
CA ASP A 194 -13.34 -12.38 -2.68
C ASP A 194 -12.56 -13.66 -3.02
N GLU A 195 -13.01 -14.38 -4.04
CA GLU A 195 -12.38 -15.63 -4.47
C GLU A 195 -10.90 -15.43 -4.86
N SER A 196 -10.54 -14.29 -5.48
CA SER A 196 -9.17 -13.98 -5.88
C SER A 196 -8.24 -13.79 -4.68
N LEU A 197 -8.79 -13.39 -3.53
CA LEU A 197 -8.05 -13.10 -2.31
C LEU A 197 -8.06 -14.25 -1.31
N SER A 198 -8.80 -15.32 -1.60
CA SER A 198 -9.06 -16.44 -0.67
C SER A 198 -7.81 -17.18 -0.19
N SER A 199 -6.74 -17.19 -0.99
CA SER A 199 -5.45 -17.81 -0.63
C SER A 199 -4.44 -16.81 -0.05
N ALA A 200 -4.71 -15.51 -0.13
CA ALA A 200 -3.78 -14.49 0.32
C ALA A 200 -3.81 -14.33 1.85
N LYS A 201 -2.64 -14.19 2.43
CA LYS A 201 -2.50 -13.89 3.87
C LYS A 201 -2.89 -12.45 4.15
N MET A 202 -3.73 -12.23 5.15
CA MET A 202 -4.20 -10.90 5.56
C MET A 202 -3.71 -10.61 6.97
N ILE A 203 -2.86 -9.60 7.12
CA ILE A 203 -2.23 -9.20 8.37
C ILE A 203 -2.63 -7.75 8.64
N ALA A 204 -3.21 -7.48 9.80
CA ALA A 204 -3.58 -6.14 10.20
C ALA A 204 -2.55 -5.55 11.15
N GLU A 205 -2.18 -4.27 10.94
CA GLU A 205 -1.69 -3.43 12.03
C GLU A 205 -2.92 -2.86 12.75
N PRO A 206 -3.28 -3.38 13.94
CA PRO A 206 -4.64 -3.25 14.48
C PRO A 206 -4.85 -1.97 15.29
N TRP A 207 -4.44 -0.80 14.78
CA TRP A 207 -4.62 0.49 15.43
C TRP A 207 -4.69 1.65 14.43
N ASP A 208 -5.06 2.83 14.89
CA ASP A 208 -4.86 4.13 14.24
C ASP A 208 -4.84 5.25 15.31
N VAL A 209 -4.60 6.52 14.92
CA VAL A 209 -4.50 7.65 15.87
C VAL A 209 -5.86 8.28 16.20
N GLY A 210 -6.95 7.81 15.60
CA GLY A 210 -8.29 8.32 15.82
C GLY A 210 -8.91 7.84 17.13
N LEU A 211 -10.01 8.47 17.51
CA LEU A 211 -10.77 8.05 18.70
C LEU A 211 -11.23 6.59 18.56
N GLY A 212 -10.97 5.76 19.57
CA GLY A 212 -11.27 4.33 19.55
C GLY A 212 -10.34 3.50 18.66
N GLY A 213 -9.16 4.03 18.32
CA GLY A 213 -8.17 3.39 17.44
C GLY A 213 -7.27 2.34 18.07
N TRP A 214 -7.56 1.91 19.32
CA TRP A 214 -6.79 0.89 20.06
C TRP A 214 -5.28 1.19 20.19
N GLN A 215 -4.96 2.42 20.61
CA GLN A 215 -3.60 2.86 20.91
C GLN A 215 -3.11 2.29 22.24
#